data_4c468115a395742e86d3eca4f21c6dba
#
_entry.id   4c468115a395742e86d3eca4f21c6dba
#
_cell.length_a   1.000
_cell.length_b   1.000
_cell.length_c   1.000
_cell.angle_alpha   90.00
_cell.angle_beta   90.00
_cell.angle_gamma   90.00
#
_symmetry.space_group_name_H-M   'P 1'
#
loop_
_entity.id
_entity.type
_entity.pdbx_description
1 polymer ?
#
loop_
_entity_poly.entity_id
_entity_poly.type
_entity_poly.pdbx_seq_one_letter_code
_entity_poly.pdbx_strand_id
1 'polypeptide(L)'
;MFRRRALLTAAAAATGAALARPLAALAVEAHDFIAGPPVPDLPPVQLSPRVWMIQAPDGFPTPENRGLMANVIFAIGSSGVVVMDSGCSLQIGEMAIRMIRRLTARPVVAVFNSHYHGDHWLGNHAFVKTYGAQLPIYALPHTQQMIRGTEGSAWKSLMERWTNQSTAGTEIVAPNRTVEHGQELELGGLRFRMHHYGTAHTPSDLSVQVLGEGLTCVGDVAMGNRIANIDDGSYPGTLAYFEKLTANTGPQQLWVPGHGAASNDLLRAYGTFLSGIWDNCLKAVKDDKSESQAKAMVLADPRVASRAATMQGFASNIGKYVSLAYLEAEKEAF
;
A
#
# COMPACT_ATOMS: atom_id res chain seq x y z
N MET A 1 57.91 30.13 -46.01
CA MET A 1 56.93 30.74 -45.10
C MET A 1 55.70 29.85 -44.90
N PHE A 2 55.87 28.52 -44.86
CA PHE A 2 54.73 27.55 -44.85
C PHE A 2 54.88 26.40 -43.83
N ARG A 3 55.51 26.62 -42.68
CA ARG A 3 55.67 25.52 -41.67
C ARG A 3 55.22 25.89 -40.24
N ARG A 4 54.63 27.08 -40.00
CA ARG A 4 54.18 27.49 -38.65
C ARG A 4 52.67 27.38 -38.40
N ARG A 5 51.83 27.11 -39.43
CA ARG A 5 50.35 27.01 -39.24
C ARG A 5 49.82 25.60 -38.95
N ALA A 6 50.64 24.56 -39.19
CA ALA A 6 50.19 23.15 -38.94
C ALA A 6 50.40 22.66 -37.50
N LEU A 7 51.18 23.36 -36.69
CA LEU A 7 51.46 22.97 -35.28
C LEU A 7 50.48 23.53 -34.25
N LEU A 8 49.68 24.54 -34.58
CA LEU A 8 48.68 25.13 -33.68
C LEU A 8 47.30 24.49 -33.73
N THR A 9 46.97 23.76 -34.79
CA THR A 9 45.69 22.99 -34.93
C THR A 9 45.74 21.64 -34.30
N ALA A 10 46.89 21.01 -34.09
CA ALA A 10 47.02 19.72 -33.40
C ALA A 10 46.97 19.82 -31.89
N ALA A 11 47.34 20.98 -31.30
CA ALA A 11 47.31 21.21 -29.84
C ALA A 11 45.93 21.51 -29.26
N ALA A 12 45.02 22.06 -30.11
CA ALA A 12 43.63 22.36 -29.67
C ALA A 12 42.68 21.14 -29.64
N ALA A 13 42.97 20.10 -30.48
CA ALA A 13 42.16 18.89 -30.51
C ALA A 13 42.52 17.89 -29.40
N ALA A 14 43.74 17.92 -28.87
CA ALA A 14 44.17 17.03 -27.79
C ALA A 14 43.70 17.50 -26.38
N THR A 15 43.45 18.79 -26.20
CA THR A 15 42.95 19.34 -24.92
C THR A 15 41.44 19.18 -24.74
N GLY A 16 40.66 19.06 -25.84
CA GLY A 16 39.21 18.86 -25.75
C GLY A 16 38.79 17.44 -25.35
N ALA A 17 39.61 16.41 -25.72
CA ALA A 17 39.31 15.02 -25.43
C ALA A 17 39.68 14.59 -23.99
N ALA A 18 40.61 15.30 -23.35
CA ALA A 18 41.05 14.97 -21.97
C ALA A 18 40.15 15.55 -20.89
N LEU A 19 39.32 16.59 -21.19
CA LEU A 19 38.39 17.21 -20.24
C LEU A 19 36.96 16.61 -20.28
N ALA A 20 36.63 15.85 -21.33
CA ALA A 20 35.28 15.24 -21.44
C ALA A 20 35.14 13.92 -20.64
N ARG A 21 36.25 13.20 -20.41
CA ARG A 21 36.23 11.93 -19.67
C ARG A 21 35.89 12.06 -18.17
N PRO A 22 36.39 13.04 -17.41
CA PRO A 22 36.04 13.14 -15.99
C PRO A 22 34.58 13.58 -15.75
N LEU A 23 33.96 14.35 -16.66
CA LEU A 23 32.55 14.76 -16.53
C LEU A 23 31.56 13.62 -16.78
N ALA A 24 31.87 12.69 -17.69
CA ALA A 24 31.03 11.50 -17.91
C ALA A 24 31.14 10.49 -16.75
N ALA A 25 32.32 10.36 -16.13
CA ALA A 25 32.51 9.50 -14.96
C ALA A 25 31.79 10.10 -13.71
N LEU A 26 31.83 11.42 -13.53
CA LEU A 26 31.09 12.09 -12.44
C LEU A 26 29.57 12.01 -12.62
N ALA A 27 29.06 11.98 -13.84
CA ALA A 27 27.63 11.84 -14.10
C ALA A 27 27.11 10.41 -13.84
N VAL A 28 27.93 9.39 -14.02
CA VAL A 28 27.59 7.98 -13.70
C VAL A 28 27.63 7.76 -12.18
N GLU A 29 28.60 8.32 -11.46
CA GLU A 29 28.66 8.21 -10.01
C GLU A 29 27.55 8.99 -9.30
N ALA A 30 27.05 10.09 -9.89
CA ALA A 30 25.95 10.87 -9.31
C ALA A 30 24.60 10.12 -9.38
N HIS A 31 24.41 9.19 -10.32
CA HIS A 31 23.19 8.37 -10.41
C HIS A 31 23.13 7.29 -9.32
N ASP A 32 24.26 6.76 -8.87
CA ASP A 32 24.30 5.74 -7.81
C ASP A 32 24.07 6.32 -6.39
N PHE A 33 24.18 7.64 -6.23
CA PHE A 33 23.99 8.32 -4.94
C PHE A 33 22.54 8.62 -4.56
N ILE A 34 21.57 8.44 -5.48
CA ILE A 34 20.19 8.88 -5.26
C ILE A 34 19.27 7.72 -4.85
N ALA A 35 19.67 6.47 -5.00
CA ALA A 35 18.85 5.32 -4.63
C ALA A 35 19.09 4.90 -3.18
N GLY A 36 18.02 4.68 -2.44
CA GLY A 36 18.08 4.09 -1.10
C GLY A 36 18.64 2.66 -1.15
N PRO A 37 19.10 2.12 0.00
CA PRO A 37 19.66 0.78 0.07
C PRO A 37 18.61 -0.30 -0.23
N PRO A 38 19.01 -1.45 -0.79
CA PRO A 38 18.09 -2.55 -1.04
C PRO A 38 17.50 -3.07 0.28
N VAL A 39 16.22 -3.46 0.22
CA VAL A 39 15.53 -4.09 1.35
C VAL A 39 15.93 -5.58 1.40
N PRO A 40 16.21 -6.14 2.60
CA PRO A 40 16.47 -7.56 2.77
C PRO A 40 15.30 -8.42 2.27
N ASP A 41 15.63 -9.60 1.75
CA ASP A 41 14.62 -10.54 1.27
C ASP A 41 13.76 -11.05 2.43
N LEU A 42 12.43 -10.99 2.24
CA LEU A 42 11.44 -11.51 3.17
C LEU A 42 10.67 -12.65 2.47
N PRO A 43 10.88 -13.92 2.89
CA PRO A 43 10.25 -15.05 2.25
C PRO A 43 8.72 -14.98 2.31
N PRO A 44 8.02 -15.27 1.20
CA PRO A 44 6.56 -15.28 1.18
C PRO A 44 5.99 -16.50 1.89
N VAL A 45 4.83 -16.33 2.51
CA VAL A 45 4.00 -17.38 3.10
C VAL A 45 2.92 -17.77 2.09
N GLN A 46 2.70 -19.05 1.90
CA GLN A 46 1.62 -19.56 1.06
C GLN A 46 0.28 -19.49 1.80
N LEU A 47 -0.71 -18.83 1.20
CA LEU A 47 -2.06 -18.66 1.76
C LEU A 47 -3.07 -19.64 1.19
N SER A 48 -2.91 -20.01 -0.09
CA SER A 48 -3.73 -20.98 -0.79
C SER A 48 -2.88 -21.67 -1.87
N PRO A 49 -3.40 -22.65 -2.62
CA PRO A 49 -2.60 -23.34 -3.66
C PRO A 49 -1.91 -22.40 -4.66
N ARG A 50 -2.47 -21.20 -4.92
CA ARG A 50 -1.97 -20.28 -5.94
C ARG A 50 -1.68 -18.86 -5.42
N VAL A 51 -1.85 -18.58 -4.12
CA VAL A 51 -1.66 -17.24 -3.56
C VAL A 51 -0.64 -17.27 -2.43
N TRP A 52 0.25 -16.29 -2.46
CA TRP A 52 1.30 -16.06 -1.47
C TRP A 52 1.26 -14.62 -0.97
N MET A 53 1.77 -14.40 0.22
CA MET A 53 1.91 -13.10 0.85
C MET A 53 3.33 -12.92 1.39
N ILE A 54 4.01 -11.85 1.01
CA ILE A 54 5.15 -11.34 1.73
C ILE A 54 4.57 -10.55 2.88
N GLN A 55 4.55 -11.16 4.07
CA GLN A 55 3.99 -10.55 5.26
C GLN A 55 5.01 -9.60 5.88
N ALA A 56 4.76 -8.31 5.78
CA ALA A 56 5.58 -7.32 6.44
C ALA A 56 5.39 -7.37 7.97
N PRO A 57 6.42 -7.00 8.76
CA PRO A 57 6.27 -6.79 10.19
C PRO A 57 5.22 -5.72 10.48
N ASP A 58 4.41 -5.92 11.53
CA ASP A 58 3.53 -4.86 12.01
C ASP A 58 4.36 -3.66 12.48
N GLY A 59 3.91 -2.45 12.13
CA GLY A 59 4.60 -1.23 12.51
C GLY A 59 4.29 -0.04 11.61
N PHE A 60 5.07 1.01 11.80
CA PHE A 60 5.04 2.24 11.02
C PHE A 60 6.36 2.38 10.24
N PRO A 61 6.43 3.24 9.21
CA PRO A 61 7.66 3.40 8.44
C PRO A 61 8.76 4.01 9.33
N THR A 62 9.92 3.38 9.33
CA THR A 62 11.12 3.83 10.06
C THR A 62 12.37 3.65 9.19
N PRO A 63 13.50 4.29 9.55
CA PRO A 63 14.78 4.04 8.89
C PRO A 63 15.20 2.56 8.96
N GLU A 64 14.91 1.87 10.06
CA GLU A 64 15.31 0.48 10.31
C GLU A 64 14.56 -0.51 9.43
N ASN A 65 13.23 -0.35 9.30
CA ASN A 65 12.41 -1.20 8.44
C ASN A 65 12.39 -0.74 6.98
N ARG A 66 12.99 0.43 6.67
CA ARG A 66 13.05 1.01 5.33
C ARG A 66 11.69 1.14 4.65
N GLY A 67 10.63 1.32 5.46
CA GLY A 67 9.25 1.38 5.01
C GLY A 67 8.59 0.02 4.73
N LEU A 68 9.25 -1.11 5.02
CA LEU A 68 8.64 -2.45 4.88
C LEU A 68 7.63 -2.66 6.01
N MET A 69 6.37 -2.33 5.74
CA MET A 69 5.28 -2.38 6.72
C MET A 69 3.94 -2.85 6.10
N ALA A 70 3.76 -2.73 4.79
CA ALA A 70 2.59 -3.23 4.08
C ALA A 70 2.89 -4.58 3.41
N ASN A 71 1.92 -5.46 3.41
CA ASN A 71 1.99 -6.76 2.76
C ASN A 71 2.04 -6.61 1.23
N VAL A 72 2.80 -7.47 0.57
CA VAL A 72 2.72 -7.65 -0.88
C VAL A 72 2.15 -9.02 -1.16
N ILE A 73 0.97 -9.07 -1.77
CA ILE A 73 0.27 -10.32 -2.06
C ILE A 73 0.43 -10.62 -3.55
N PHE A 74 0.58 -11.88 -3.92
CA PHE A 74 0.61 -12.27 -5.33
C PHE A 74 0.02 -13.64 -5.58
N ALA A 75 -0.62 -13.77 -6.73
CA ALA A 75 -1.22 -15.00 -7.21
C ALA A 75 -0.47 -15.52 -8.45
N ILE A 76 -0.07 -16.80 -8.45
CA ILE A 76 0.64 -17.46 -9.54
C ILE A 76 -0.35 -18.29 -10.34
N GLY A 77 -0.72 -17.81 -11.52
CA GLY A 77 -1.59 -18.53 -12.44
C GLY A 77 -0.84 -19.33 -13.49
N SER A 78 -1.54 -19.92 -14.45
CA SER A 78 -0.96 -20.79 -15.49
C SER A 78 -0.09 -20.01 -16.49
N SER A 79 -0.35 -18.73 -16.72
CA SER A 79 0.34 -17.91 -17.73
C SER A 79 0.98 -16.63 -17.21
N GLY A 80 0.88 -16.34 -15.89
CA GLY A 80 1.49 -15.15 -15.30
C GLY A 80 1.22 -15.01 -13.82
N VAL A 81 1.81 -13.98 -13.24
CA VAL A 81 1.65 -13.59 -11.83
C VAL A 81 0.87 -12.28 -11.76
N VAL A 82 -0.09 -12.21 -10.83
CA VAL A 82 -0.84 -10.99 -10.53
C VAL A 82 -0.48 -10.55 -9.11
N VAL A 83 -0.12 -9.29 -8.94
CA VAL A 83 0.29 -8.71 -7.66
C VAL A 83 -0.85 -7.84 -7.13
N MET A 84 -1.09 -7.87 -5.82
CA MET A 84 -2.03 -7.03 -5.09
C MET A 84 -1.23 -6.26 -4.04
N ASP A 85 -1.19 -4.94 -4.22
CA ASP A 85 -0.30 -3.98 -3.59
C ASP A 85 1.20 -4.26 -3.79
N SER A 86 1.96 -3.22 -4.02
CA SER A 86 3.34 -3.33 -4.48
C SER A 86 4.40 -2.90 -3.45
N GLY A 87 3.94 -2.40 -2.30
CA GLY A 87 4.82 -1.88 -1.24
C GLY A 87 5.12 -0.38 -1.39
N CYS A 88 5.87 0.17 -0.42
CA CYS A 88 6.06 1.61 -0.27
C CYS A 88 7.26 2.19 -1.05
N SER A 89 7.97 1.40 -1.84
CA SER A 89 9.16 1.90 -2.56
C SER A 89 9.64 1.01 -3.70
N LEU A 90 10.49 1.57 -4.56
CA LEU A 90 11.25 0.83 -5.56
C LEU A 90 11.95 -0.39 -4.95
N GLN A 91 12.62 -0.21 -3.82
CA GLN A 91 13.43 -1.25 -3.17
C GLN A 91 12.58 -2.41 -2.64
N ILE A 92 11.38 -2.11 -2.12
CA ILE A 92 10.43 -3.14 -1.66
C ILE A 92 9.82 -3.87 -2.86
N GLY A 93 9.42 -3.15 -3.91
CA GLY A 93 8.96 -3.78 -5.14
C GLY A 93 10.03 -4.68 -5.79
N GLU A 94 11.30 -4.26 -5.79
CA GLU A 94 12.42 -5.09 -6.27
C GLU A 94 12.61 -6.35 -5.39
N MET A 95 12.46 -6.24 -4.07
CA MET A 95 12.47 -7.38 -3.15
C MET A 95 11.31 -8.33 -3.48
N ALA A 96 10.09 -7.82 -3.66
CA ALA A 96 8.93 -8.63 -4.02
C ALA A 96 9.15 -9.39 -5.34
N ILE A 97 9.72 -8.74 -6.36
CA ILE A 97 10.07 -9.38 -7.63
C ILE A 97 11.10 -10.49 -7.43
N ARG A 98 12.13 -10.30 -6.58
CA ARG A 98 13.08 -11.37 -6.26
C ARG A 98 12.40 -12.55 -5.59
N MET A 99 11.46 -12.31 -4.67
CA MET A 99 10.72 -13.39 -3.99
C MET A 99 9.79 -14.14 -4.93
N ILE A 100 9.07 -13.44 -5.81
CA ILE A 100 8.24 -14.06 -6.85
C ILE A 100 9.11 -14.97 -7.75
N ARG A 101 10.27 -14.49 -8.19
CA ARG A 101 11.18 -15.24 -9.06
C ARG A 101 11.76 -16.52 -8.43
N ARG A 102 11.79 -16.60 -7.10
CA ARG A 102 12.17 -17.85 -6.41
C ARG A 102 11.11 -18.94 -6.52
N LEU A 103 9.86 -18.55 -6.72
CA LEU A 103 8.72 -19.48 -6.80
C LEU A 103 8.32 -19.83 -8.23
N THR A 104 8.54 -18.90 -9.18
CA THR A 104 8.13 -19.11 -10.58
C THR A 104 8.97 -18.28 -11.55
N ALA A 105 9.15 -18.83 -12.75
CA ALA A 105 9.73 -18.10 -13.88
C ALA A 105 8.69 -17.29 -14.68
N ARG A 106 7.39 -17.38 -14.34
CA ARG A 106 6.32 -16.66 -15.03
C ARG A 106 6.44 -15.16 -14.78
N PRO A 107 6.19 -14.32 -15.80
CA PRO A 107 6.24 -12.87 -15.64
C PRO A 107 5.08 -12.35 -14.78
N VAL A 108 5.28 -11.20 -14.13
CA VAL A 108 4.15 -10.43 -13.62
C VAL A 108 3.41 -9.81 -14.81
N VAL A 109 2.10 -10.02 -14.86
CA VAL A 109 1.23 -9.59 -15.98
C VAL A 109 0.25 -8.50 -15.56
N ALA A 110 0.06 -8.28 -14.26
CA ALA A 110 -0.78 -7.22 -13.73
C ALA A 110 -0.44 -6.90 -12.26
N VAL A 111 -0.76 -5.67 -11.86
CA VAL A 111 -0.74 -5.19 -10.48
C VAL A 111 -2.10 -4.60 -10.16
N PHE A 112 -2.64 -4.83 -8.96
CA PHE A 112 -3.75 -4.09 -8.37
C PHE A 112 -3.24 -3.21 -7.24
N ASN A 113 -3.75 -1.98 -7.13
CA ASN A 113 -3.55 -1.14 -5.95
C ASN A 113 -4.89 -0.98 -5.23
N SER A 114 -4.90 -1.31 -3.94
CA SER A 114 -6.10 -1.30 -3.11
C SER A 114 -6.65 0.10 -2.88
N HIS A 115 -5.78 1.08 -2.60
CA HIS A 115 -6.12 2.47 -2.36
C HIS A 115 -4.90 3.39 -2.61
N TYR A 116 -5.01 4.69 -2.29
CA TYR A 116 -4.00 5.68 -2.67
C TYR A 116 -2.91 5.95 -1.60
N HIS A 117 -2.89 5.26 -0.46
CA HIS A 117 -1.80 5.41 0.50
C HIS A 117 -0.49 4.82 -0.05
N GLY A 118 0.61 5.53 0.15
CA GLY A 118 1.87 5.29 -0.58
C GLY A 118 2.53 3.94 -0.31
N ASP A 119 2.26 3.33 0.83
CA ASP A 119 2.78 2.02 1.19
C ASP A 119 2.17 0.86 0.40
N HIS A 120 1.13 1.11 -0.41
CA HIS A 120 0.45 0.12 -1.24
C HIS A 120 0.81 0.21 -2.73
N TRP A 121 1.35 1.35 -3.21
CA TRP A 121 1.55 1.53 -4.65
C TRP A 121 2.91 2.11 -5.07
N LEU A 122 3.70 2.70 -4.18
CA LEU A 122 4.99 3.29 -4.59
C LEU A 122 5.96 2.25 -5.15
N GLY A 123 5.80 0.98 -4.80
CA GLY A 123 6.53 -0.14 -5.40
C GLY A 123 6.17 -0.43 -6.85
N ASN A 124 5.10 0.15 -7.42
CA ASN A 124 4.76 0.05 -8.85
C ASN A 124 5.95 0.37 -9.75
N HIS A 125 6.82 1.29 -9.32
CA HIS A 125 8.04 1.65 -10.04
C HIS A 125 8.92 0.43 -10.35
N ALA A 126 9.15 -0.46 -9.38
CA ALA A 126 9.95 -1.67 -9.60
C ALA A 126 9.35 -2.60 -10.65
N PHE A 127 8.03 -2.75 -10.62
CA PHE A 127 7.32 -3.63 -11.55
C PHE A 127 7.34 -3.08 -12.98
N VAL A 128 7.10 -1.79 -13.15
CA VAL A 128 7.19 -1.14 -14.48
C VAL A 128 8.62 -1.13 -15.01
N LYS A 129 9.60 -0.85 -14.16
CA LYS A 129 11.03 -0.92 -14.51
C LYS A 129 11.43 -2.32 -14.98
N THR A 130 10.84 -3.36 -14.41
CA THR A 130 11.20 -4.76 -14.69
C THR A 130 10.40 -5.36 -15.86
N TYR A 131 9.11 -5.06 -15.96
CA TYR A 131 8.18 -5.70 -16.91
C TYR A 131 7.69 -4.75 -18.01
N GLY A 132 8.15 -3.50 -17.99
CA GLY A 132 7.89 -2.50 -19.02
C GLY A 132 6.76 -1.52 -18.65
N ALA A 133 6.80 -0.33 -19.28
CA ALA A 133 5.89 0.78 -19.01
C ALA A 133 4.41 0.47 -19.33
N GLN A 134 4.13 -0.58 -20.10
CA GLN A 134 2.78 -1.00 -20.47
C GLN A 134 2.17 -2.04 -19.51
N LEU A 135 2.89 -2.45 -18.46
CA LEU A 135 2.36 -3.35 -17.44
C LEU A 135 1.02 -2.80 -16.93
N PRO A 136 -0.09 -3.56 -17.02
CA PRO A 136 -1.37 -3.14 -16.48
C PRO A 136 -1.32 -2.99 -14.96
N ILE A 137 -1.63 -1.79 -14.48
CA ILE A 137 -1.79 -1.48 -13.06
C ILE A 137 -3.21 -0.99 -12.86
N TYR A 138 -3.99 -1.73 -12.12
CA TYR A 138 -5.42 -1.52 -11.91
C TYR A 138 -5.69 -0.86 -10.55
N ALA A 139 -6.63 0.09 -10.52
CA ALA A 139 -7.19 0.66 -9.30
C ALA A 139 -8.59 1.22 -9.58
N LEU A 140 -9.30 1.64 -8.54
CA LEU A 140 -10.51 2.44 -8.72
C LEU A 140 -10.16 3.82 -9.34
N PRO A 141 -11.09 4.45 -10.08
CA PRO A 141 -10.84 5.74 -10.74
C PRO A 141 -10.35 6.83 -9.77
N HIS A 142 -10.96 6.92 -8.59
CA HIS A 142 -10.57 7.92 -7.59
C HIS A 142 -9.16 7.66 -7.03
N THR A 143 -8.80 6.42 -6.76
CA THR A 143 -7.42 6.03 -6.37
C THR A 143 -6.41 6.48 -7.43
N GLN A 144 -6.69 6.23 -8.71
CA GLN A 144 -5.84 6.68 -9.81
C GLN A 144 -5.70 8.20 -9.84
N GLN A 145 -6.80 8.93 -9.65
CA GLN A 145 -6.81 10.39 -9.62
C GLN A 145 -5.98 10.95 -8.46
N MET A 146 -6.13 10.41 -7.26
CA MET A 146 -5.38 10.85 -6.06
C MET A 146 -3.87 10.64 -6.24
N ILE A 147 -3.46 9.47 -6.74
CA ILE A 147 -2.04 9.17 -6.99
C ILE A 147 -1.43 10.10 -8.05
N ARG A 148 -2.18 10.45 -9.10
CA ARG A 148 -1.74 11.41 -10.13
C ARG A 148 -1.73 12.86 -9.65
N GLY A 149 -2.46 13.15 -8.60
CA GLY A 149 -2.55 14.46 -7.97
C GLY A 149 -1.49 14.70 -6.90
N THR A 150 -1.83 15.57 -5.96
CA THR A 150 -0.94 15.98 -4.86
C THR A 150 -0.63 14.85 -3.89
N GLU A 151 -1.57 13.90 -3.71
CA GLU A 151 -1.39 12.77 -2.80
C GLU A 151 -0.20 11.89 -3.19
N GLY A 152 0.00 11.63 -4.49
CA GLY A 152 1.15 10.84 -4.93
C GLY A 152 2.49 11.43 -4.53
N SER A 153 2.67 12.76 -4.71
CA SER A 153 3.89 13.46 -4.30
C SER A 153 4.03 13.60 -2.79
N ALA A 154 2.91 13.81 -2.09
CA ALA A 154 2.88 13.89 -0.64
C ALA A 154 3.32 12.56 0.00
N TRP A 155 2.73 11.42 -0.44
CA TRP A 155 3.10 10.10 0.06
C TRP A 155 4.55 9.72 -0.22
N LYS A 156 5.06 10.01 -1.44
CA LYS A 156 6.48 9.80 -1.76
C LYS A 156 7.37 10.57 -0.77
N SER A 157 7.11 11.87 -0.59
CA SER A 157 7.89 12.72 0.32
C SER A 157 7.79 12.29 1.79
N LEU A 158 6.61 11.82 2.22
CA LEU A 158 6.39 11.28 3.56
C LEU A 158 7.23 10.01 3.78
N MET A 159 7.23 9.07 2.83
CA MET A 159 8.00 7.84 2.93
C MET A 159 9.51 8.12 2.95
N GLU A 160 10.02 9.00 2.09
CA GLU A 160 11.42 9.42 2.10
C GLU A 160 11.82 10.01 3.46
N ARG A 161 10.97 10.89 4.02
CA ARG A 161 11.23 11.53 5.32
C ARG A 161 11.18 10.54 6.47
N TRP A 162 10.15 9.69 6.57
CA TRP A 162 9.98 8.75 7.68
C TRP A 162 11.03 7.64 7.68
N THR A 163 11.54 7.28 6.51
CA THR A 163 12.56 6.24 6.37
C THR A 163 13.99 6.79 6.31
N ASN A 164 14.17 8.09 6.59
CA ASN A 164 15.47 8.76 6.45
C ASN A 164 16.12 8.46 5.09
N GLN A 165 15.38 8.73 4.01
CA GLN A 165 15.78 8.53 2.60
C GLN A 165 16.03 7.08 2.17
N SER A 166 15.68 6.08 2.98
CA SER A 166 15.83 4.68 2.57
C SER A 166 14.97 4.29 1.36
N THR A 167 13.92 5.06 1.06
CA THR A 167 13.05 4.89 -0.13
C THR A 167 13.43 5.80 -1.29
N ALA A 168 14.54 6.54 -1.20
CA ALA A 168 14.99 7.44 -2.25
C ALA A 168 15.20 6.70 -3.59
N GLY A 169 14.99 7.42 -4.70
CA GLY A 169 15.02 6.86 -6.05
C GLY A 169 13.69 6.22 -6.50
N THR A 170 12.68 6.18 -5.61
CA THR A 170 11.34 5.76 -6.00
C THR A 170 10.66 6.83 -6.85
N GLU A 171 10.08 6.45 -7.99
CA GLU A 171 9.30 7.31 -8.86
C GLU A 171 7.80 7.02 -8.73
N ILE A 172 6.97 8.02 -8.99
CA ILE A 172 5.52 7.89 -8.95
C ILE A 172 5.05 7.21 -10.24
N VAL A 173 4.56 5.98 -10.11
CA VAL A 173 3.94 5.22 -11.20
C VAL A 173 2.49 4.97 -10.83
N ALA A 174 1.61 5.83 -11.33
CA ALA A 174 0.17 5.74 -11.09
C ALA A 174 -0.45 4.57 -11.87
N PRO A 175 -1.56 3.98 -11.37
CA PRO A 175 -2.37 3.03 -12.12
C PRO A 175 -2.71 3.53 -13.52
N ASN A 176 -2.64 2.66 -14.53
CA ASN A 176 -2.91 2.99 -15.93
C ASN A 176 -4.19 2.32 -16.46
N ARG A 177 -4.90 1.57 -15.62
CA ARG A 177 -6.21 0.96 -15.89
C ARG A 177 -7.13 1.20 -14.70
N THR A 178 -8.41 1.36 -14.96
CA THR A 178 -9.43 1.45 -13.92
C THR A 178 -10.28 0.19 -13.88
N VAL A 179 -10.80 -0.12 -12.70
CA VAL A 179 -11.78 -1.18 -12.45
C VAL A 179 -12.96 -0.62 -11.68
N GLU A 180 -14.06 -1.36 -11.70
CA GLU A 180 -15.30 -1.00 -11.03
C GLU A 180 -15.79 -2.14 -10.13
N HIS A 181 -16.67 -1.79 -9.18
CA HIS A 181 -17.33 -2.79 -8.34
C HIS A 181 -18.05 -3.85 -9.18
N GLY A 182 -17.90 -5.13 -8.78
CA GLY A 182 -18.52 -6.27 -9.45
C GLY A 182 -17.83 -6.73 -10.73
N GLN A 183 -16.89 -5.95 -11.26
CA GLN A 183 -16.13 -6.36 -12.45
C GLN A 183 -15.33 -7.63 -12.19
N GLU A 184 -15.28 -8.52 -13.18
CA GLU A 184 -14.37 -9.67 -13.18
C GLU A 184 -13.32 -9.51 -14.27
N LEU A 185 -12.09 -9.91 -13.95
CA LEU A 185 -10.97 -9.96 -14.89
C LEU A 185 -10.34 -11.34 -14.88
N GLU A 186 -9.95 -11.82 -16.05
CA GLU A 186 -9.08 -12.99 -16.19
C GLU A 186 -7.67 -12.54 -16.50
N LEU A 187 -6.75 -12.79 -15.57
CA LEU A 187 -5.36 -12.33 -15.64
C LEU A 187 -4.43 -13.47 -15.22
N GLY A 188 -3.42 -13.75 -16.03
CA GLY A 188 -2.45 -14.81 -15.74
C GLY A 188 -3.03 -16.23 -15.67
N GLY A 189 -4.26 -16.46 -16.16
CA GLY A 189 -4.99 -17.71 -16.03
C GLY A 189 -5.70 -17.88 -14.67
N LEU A 190 -5.98 -16.79 -13.98
CA LEU A 190 -6.80 -16.70 -12.76
C LEU A 190 -7.91 -15.68 -12.96
N ARG A 191 -9.02 -15.87 -12.27
CA ARG A 191 -10.13 -14.92 -12.27
C ARG A 191 -10.17 -14.13 -10.96
N PHE A 192 -10.38 -12.82 -11.09
CA PHE A 192 -10.46 -11.88 -9.99
C PHE A 192 -11.78 -11.13 -10.05
N ARG A 193 -12.42 -10.92 -8.90
CA ARG A 193 -13.62 -10.07 -8.78
C ARG A 193 -13.31 -8.89 -7.89
N MET A 194 -13.70 -7.70 -8.36
CA MET A 194 -13.49 -6.42 -7.70
C MET A 194 -14.66 -6.08 -6.79
N HIS A 195 -14.36 -5.70 -5.55
CA HIS A 195 -15.36 -5.25 -4.58
C HIS A 195 -15.03 -3.84 -4.10
N HIS A 196 -16.04 -2.97 -4.10
CA HIS A 196 -16.01 -1.62 -3.54
C HIS A 196 -17.41 -1.27 -3.06
N TYR A 197 -17.56 -0.86 -1.82
CA TYR A 197 -18.89 -0.62 -1.23
C TYR A 197 -19.05 0.79 -0.66
N GLY A 198 -18.24 1.74 -1.11
CA GLY A 198 -18.19 3.12 -0.62
C GLY A 198 -17.02 3.37 0.30
N THR A 199 -17.05 4.51 0.99
CA THR A 199 -16.00 4.93 1.91
C THR A 199 -15.87 3.96 3.07
N ALA A 200 -14.65 3.47 3.30
CA ALA A 200 -14.29 2.64 4.44
C ALA A 200 -13.01 3.17 5.10
N HIS A 201 -11.83 2.68 4.73
CA HIS A 201 -10.54 3.24 5.15
C HIS A 201 -10.21 4.54 4.39
N THR A 202 -10.58 4.56 3.11
CA THR A 202 -10.56 5.73 2.22
C THR A 202 -11.86 5.81 1.42
N PRO A 203 -12.12 6.90 0.66
CA PRO A 203 -13.25 6.94 -0.27
C PRO A 203 -13.16 5.94 -1.43
N SER A 204 -12.04 5.27 -1.63
CA SER A 204 -11.81 4.42 -2.81
C SER A 204 -11.01 3.15 -2.50
N ASP A 205 -11.51 2.38 -1.55
CA ASP A 205 -10.91 1.09 -1.21
C ASP A 205 -11.39 0.00 -2.17
N LEU A 206 -10.43 -0.73 -2.74
CA LEU A 206 -10.65 -1.87 -3.61
C LEU A 206 -10.29 -3.16 -2.87
N SER A 207 -11.24 -4.05 -2.67
CA SER A 207 -10.98 -5.43 -2.27
C SER A 207 -11.00 -6.34 -3.50
N VAL A 208 -10.02 -7.26 -3.58
CA VAL A 208 -9.82 -8.15 -4.73
C VAL A 208 -10.00 -9.59 -4.29
N GLN A 209 -11.08 -10.22 -4.76
CA GLN A 209 -11.34 -11.64 -4.53
C GLN A 209 -10.64 -12.49 -5.60
N VAL A 210 -9.86 -13.49 -5.18
CA VAL A 210 -9.27 -14.48 -6.09
C VAL A 210 -10.24 -15.64 -6.20
N LEU A 211 -10.97 -15.71 -7.31
CA LEU A 211 -12.04 -16.70 -7.49
C LEU A 211 -11.48 -18.12 -7.55
N GLY A 212 -12.08 -19.03 -6.75
CA GLY A 212 -11.65 -20.41 -6.63
C GLY A 212 -10.51 -20.65 -5.63
N GLU A 213 -9.98 -19.60 -4.97
CA GLU A 213 -8.96 -19.73 -3.92
C GLU A 213 -9.51 -19.58 -2.49
N GLY A 214 -10.78 -19.19 -2.34
CA GLY A 214 -11.41 -18.99 -1.03
C GLY A 214 -10.78 -17.83 -0.23
N LEU A 215 -10.23 -16.82 -0.91
CA LEU A 215 -9.63 -15.66 -0.26
C LEU A 215 -9.96 -14.35 -0.98
N THR A 216 -9.90 -13.26 -0.19
CA THR A 216 -10.09 -11.89 -0.65
C THR A 216 -9.04 -10.99 -0.02
N CYS A 217 -8.27 -10.26 -0.84
CA CYS A 217 -7.37 -9.21 -0.41
C CYS A 217 -8.20 -7.96 -0.14
N VAL A 218 -8.16 -7.45 1.09
CA VAL A 218 -9.05 -6.37 1.54
C VAL A 218 -8.33 -5.01 1.65
N GLY A 219 -7.02 -4.96 1.40
CA GLY A 219 -6.24 -3.74 1.66
C GLY A 219 -6.37 -3.32 3.12
N ASP A 220 -6.54 -2.03 3.35
CA ASP A 220 -6.62 -1.45 4.70
C ASP A 220 -8.05 -1.28 5.22
N VAL A 221 -9.05 -1.76 4.48
CA VAL A 221 -10.43 -1.78 4.98
C VAL A 221 -10.51 -2.52 6.31
N ALA A 222 -9.69 -3.57 6.48
CA ALA A 222 -9.49 -4.24 7.77
C ALA A 222 -8.01 -4.51 8.00
N MET A 223 -7.56 -4.30 9.24
CA MET A 223 -6.18 -4.50 9.67
C MET A 223 -6.11 -5.51 10.83
N GLY A 224 -4.97 -6.17 10.98
CA GLY A 224 -4.72 -7.11 12.07
C GLY A 224 -4.51 -6.41 13.42
N ASN A 225 -3.28 -6.41 13.91
CA ASN A 225 -2.91 -5.84 15.21
C ASN A 225 -2.32 -4.43 15.11
N ARG A 226 -2.94 -3.55 14.32
CA ARG A 226 -2.50 -2.19 14.10
C ARG A 226 -3.67 -1.21 14.17
N ILE A 227 -3.43 -0.04 14.76
CA ILE A 227 -4.30 1.13 14.69
C ILE A 227 -3.54 2.21 13.91
N ALA A 228 -3.96 2.48 12.69
CA ALA A 228 -3.25 3.33 11.73
C ALA A 228 -4.06 4.59 11.38
N ASN A 229 -3.72 5.22 10.27
CA ASN A 229 -4.43 6.38 9.78
C ASN A 229 -5.84 6.01 9.29
N ILE A 230 -6.85 6.81 9.66
CA ILE A 230 -8.25 6.69 9.20
C ILE A 230 -8.83 8.07 8.87
N ASP A 231 -7.96 9.03 8.53
CA ASP A 231 -8.36 10.44 8.33
C ASP A 231 -9.43 10.62 7.27
N ASP A 232 -9.37 9.84 6.20
CA ASP A 232 -10.26 9.90 5.06
C ASP A 232 -11.37 8.84 5.12
N GLY A 233 -11.44 8.09 6.21
CA GLY A 233 -12.33 6.95 6.38
C GLY A 233 -13.69 7.29 6.97
N SER A 234 -14.52 6.24 7.11
CA SER A 234 -15.83 6.28 7.74
C SER A 234 -16.02 5.06 8.63
N TYR A 235 -16.45 5.25 9.88
CA TYR A 235 -16.75 4.16 10.79
C TYR A 235 -17.99 3.37 10.36
N PRO A 236 -19.17 3.98 10.18
CA PRO A 236 -20.34 3.27 9.70
C PRO A 236 -20.15 2.74 8.29
N GLY A 237 -19.42 3.47 7.44
CA GLY A 237 -19.07 3.03 6.09
C GLY A 237 -18.23 1.76 6.09
N THR A 238 -17.21 1.66 6.97
CA THR A 238 -16.37 0.46 7.11
C THR A 238 -17.20 -0.74 7.59
N LEU A 239 -18.05 -0.55 8.59
CA LEU A 239 -18.93 -1.61 9.11
C LEU A 239 -19.90 -2.12 8.02
N ALA A 240 -20.52 -1.23 7.29
CA ALA A 240 -21.39 -1.57 6.15
C ALA A 240 -20.62 -2.25 5.01
N TYR A 241 -19.37 -1.87 4.79
CA TYR A 241 -18.49 -2.51 3.81
C TYR A 241 -18.25 -3.98 4.18
N PHE A 242 -17.98 -4.30 5.46
CA PHE A 242 -17.79 -5.67 5.92
C PHE A 242 -19.01 -6.54 5.72
N GLU A 243 -20.20 -6.03 6.05
CA GLU A 243 -21.46 -6.75 5.83
C GLU A 243 -21.66 -7.11 4.35
N LYS A 244 -21.54 -6.12 3.47
CA LYS A 244 -21.71 -6.29 2.03
C LYS A 244 -20.64 -7.21 1.44
N LEU A 245 -19.37 -7.05 1.83
CA LEU A 245 -18.27 -7.89 1.35
C LEU A 245 -18.49 -9.35 1.75
N THR A 246 -18.82 -9.60 3.02
CA THR A 246 -19.09 -10.94 3.53
C THR A 246 -20.27 -11.60 2.81
N ALA A 247 -21.36 -10.84 2.58
CA ALA A 247 -22.54 -11.35 1.87
C ALA A 247 -22.24 -11.74 0.41
N ASN A 248 -21.27 -11.07 -0.24
CA ASN A 248 -20.98 -11.24 -1.67
C ASN A 248 -19.79 -12.17 -1.97
N THR A 249 -19.00 -12.59 -0.95
CA THR A 249 -17.83 -13.44 -1.15
C THR A 249 -18.03 -14.87 -0.64
N GLY A 250 -19.06 -15.10 0.18
CA GLY A 250 -19.39 -16.41 0.76
C GLY A 250 -18.82 -16.61 2.16
N PRO A 251 -19.30 -17.65 2.87
CA PRO A 251 -19.13 -17.80 4.33
C PRO A 251 -17.72 -18.23 4.77
N GLN A 252 -16.92 -18.77 3.87
CA GLN A 252 -15.58 -19.27 4.18
C GLN A 252 -14.55 -18.53 3.33
N GLN A 253 -14.14 -17.35 3.82
CA GLN A 253 -13.09 -16.55 3.20
C GLN A 253 -11.90 -16.40 4.13
N LEU A 254 -10.70 -16.53 3.57
CA LEU A 254 -9.49 -16.01 4.19
C LEU A 254 -9.37 -14.53 3.80
N TRP A 255 -9.46 -13.65 4.77
CA TRP A 255 -9.28 -12.21 4.56
C TRP A 255 -7.82 -11.85 4.66
N VAL A 256 -7.28 -11.22 3.62
CA VAL A 256 -5.87 -10.87 3.52
C VAL A 256 -5.74 -9.36 3.60
N PRO A 257 -5.23 -8.81 4.72
CA PRO A 257 -5.12 -7.36 4.91
C PRO A 257 -3.89 -6.79 4.22
N GLY A 258 -3.88 -5.45 4.08
CA GLY A 258 -2.68 -4.70 3.73
C GLY A 258 -1.62 -4.71 4.84
N HIS A 259 -2.03 -4.87 6.11
CA HIS A 259 -1.14 -4.96 7.28
C HIS A 259 -1.56 -6.08 8.22
N GLY A 260 -0.56 -6.86 8.66
CA GLY A 260 -0.75 -7.96 9.59
C GLY A 260 -1.05 -9.29 8.93
N ALA A 261 -1.41 -10.28 9.73
CA ALA A 261 -1.64 -11.65 9.26
C ALA A 261 -3.01 -11.82 8.61
N ALA A 262 -3.09 -12.68 7.60
CA ALA A 262 -4.36 -13.13 7.04
C ALA A 262 -5.15 -13.98 8.05
N SER A 263 -6.47 -13.81 8.10
CA SER A 263 -7.34 -14.52 9.04
C SER A 263 -8.77 -14.63 8.52
N ASN A 264 -9.44 -15.76 8.77
CA ASN A 264 -10.87 -15.91 8.50
C ASN A 264 -11.73 -15.01 9.42
N ASP A 265 -11.17 -14.59 10.54
CA ASP A 265 -11.83 -13.78 11.56
C ASP A 265 -11.56 -12.28 11.45
N LEU A 266 -10.73 -11.86 10.50
CA LEU A 266 -10.21 -10.49 10.42
C LEU A 266 -11.33 -9.42 10.42
N LEU A 267 -12.31 -9.54 9.54
CA LEU A 267 -13.39 -8.54 9.43
C LEU A 267 -14.22 -8.48 10.71
N ARG A 268 -14.53 -9.63 11.31
CA ARG A 268 -15.29 -9.70 12.58
C ARG A 268 -14.49 -9.06 13.72
N ALA A 269 -13.23 -9.42 13.87
CA ALA A 269 -12.39 -8.91 14.95
C ALA A 269 -12.14 -7.40 14.84
N TYR A 270 -11.86 -6.91 13.64
CA TYR A 270 -11.65 -5.47 13.41
C TYR A 270 -12.97 -4.70 13.47
N GLY A 271 -14.06 -5.26 12.94
CA GLY A 271 -15.40 -4.68 13.03
C GLY A 271 -15.89 -4.55 14.49
N THR A 272 -15.62 -5.55 15.35
CA THR A 272 -15.92 -5.49 16.78
C THR A 272 -15.19 -4.31 17.45
N PHE A 273 -13.91 -4.12 17.11
CA PHE A 273 -13.13 -3.00 17.63
C PHE A 273 -13.69 -1.64 17.16
N LEU A 274 -13.95 -1.48 15.87
CA LEU A 274 -14.51 -0.25 15.31
C LEU A 274 -15.92 0.04 15.85
N SER A 275 -16.77 -0.98 16.00
CA SER A 275 -18.10 -0.84 16.62
C SER A 275 -17.99 -0.36 18.06
N GLY A 276 -17.00 -0.84 18.82
CA GLY A 276 -16.76 -0.35 20.19
C GLY A 276 -16.46 1.14 20.24
N ILE A 277 -15.74 1.67 19.26
CA ILE A 277 -15.46 3.11 19.15
C ILE A 277 -16.72 3.86 18.69
N TRP A 278 -17.30 3.44 17.58
CA TRP A 278 -18.43 4.10 16.94
C TRP A 278 -19.66 4.21 17.84
N ASP A 279 -20.11 3.09 18.41
CA ASP A 279 -21.31 3.05 19.25
C ASP A 279 -21.19 3.98 20.47
N ASN A 280 -20.00 4.02 21.10
CA ASN A 280 -19.77 4.88 22.24
C ASN A 280 -19.70 6.37 21.88
N CYS A 281 -19.11 6.71 20.73
CA CYS A 281 -19.10 8.08 20.23
C CYS A 281 -20.53 8.54 19.84
N LEU A 282 -21.27 7.72 19.11
CA LEU A 282 -22.66 8.01 18.74
C LEU A 282 -23.57 8.16 19.97
N LYS A 283 -23.38 7.28 20.99
CA LYS A 283 -24.11 7.40 22.25
C LYS A 283 -23.72 8.67 23.01
N ALA A 284 -22.43 9.03 23.03
CA ALA A 284 -21.98 10.23 23.71
C ALA A 284 -22.61 11.49 23.09
N VAL A 285 -22.63 11.59 21.75
CA VAL A 285 -23.28 12.70 21.03
C VAL A 285 -24.76 12.77 21.37
N LYS A 286 -25.50 11.65 21.30
CA LYS A 286 -26.92 11.58 21.63
C LYS A 286 -27.24 11.95 23.10
N ASP A 287 -26.30 11.73 23.99
CA ASP A 287 -26.42 12.04 25.42
C ASP A 287 -25.85 13.44 25.80
N ASP A 288 -25.53 14.30 24.81
CA ASP A 288 -24.89 15.61 24.98
C ASP A 288 -23.56 15.56 25.77
N LYS A 289 -22.82 14.47 25.68
CA LYS A 289 -21.51 14.30 26.32
C LYS A 289 -20.40 14.84 25.44
N SER A 290 -19.36 15.41 26.06
CA SER A 290 -18.17 15.89 25.36
C SER A 290 -17.35 14.75 24.76
N GLU A 291 -16.48 15.09 23.79
CA GLU A 291 -15.50 14.16 23.19
C GLU A 291 -14.62 13.48 24.26
N SER A 292 -14.21 14.21 25.32
CA SER A 292 -13.45 13.64 26.44
C SER A 292 -14.22 12.56 27.20
N GLN A 293 -15.52 12.74 27.38
CA GLN A 293 -16.39 11.74 27.98
C GLN A 293 -16.61 10.55 27.03
N ALA A 294 -16.79 10.80 25.74
CA ALA A 294 -16.82 9.75 24.72
C ALA A 294 -15.55 8.90 24.75
N LYS A 295 -14.38 9.54 24.83
CA LYS A 295 -13.09 8.83 24.95
C LYS A 295 -13.03 7.93 26.19
N ALA A 296 -13.51 8.40 27.32
CA ALA A 296 -13.58 7.58 28.53
C ALA A 296 -14.51 6.35 28.36
N MET A 297 -15.65 6.52 27.69
CA MET A 297 -16.57 5.44 27.37
C MET A 297 -15.92 4.42 26.41
N VAL A 298 -15.27 4.88 25.35
CA VAL A 298 -14.56 4.04 24.37
C VAL A 298 -13.47 3.21 25.05
N LEU A 299 -12.63 3.83 25.89
CA LEU A 299 -11.54 3.13 26.57
C LEU A 299 -12.04 2.12 27.62
N ALA A 300 -13.23 2.30 28.17
CA ALA A 300 -13.87 1.37 29.08
C ALA A 300 -14.62 0.22 28.39
N ASP A 301 -14.88 0.32 27.09
CA ASP A 301 -15.59 -0.71 26.33
C ASP A 301 -14.70 -1.95 26.18
N PRO A 302 -15.15 -3.16 26.59
CA PRO A 302 -14.36 -4.39 26.46
C PRO A 302 -13.92 -4.71 25.02
N ARG A 303 -14.71 -4.32 24.02
CA ARG A 303 -14.38 -4.51 22.58
C ARG A 303 -13.13 -3.74 22.19
N VAL A 304 -12.86 -2.60 22.84
CA VAL A 304 -11.71 -1.73 22.60
C VAL A 304 -10.58 -2.05 23.58
N ALA A 305 -10.89 -2.14 24.88
CA ALA A 305 -9.91 -2.37 25.93
C ALA A 305 -9.11 -3.67 25.75
N SER A 306 -9.77 -4.74 25.27
CA SER A 306 -9.12 -6.03 25.00
C SER A 306 -8.04 -5.95 23.92
N ARG A 307 -8.06 -4.93 23.06
CA ARG A 307 -7.12 -4.73 21.95
C ARG A 307 -5.94 -3.82 22.33
N ALA A 308 -6.05 -3.07 23.42
CA ALA A 308 -5.09 -2.05 23.82
C ALA A 308 -3.64 -2.57 23.98
N ALA A 309 -3.49 -3.78 24.52
CA ALA A 309 -2.17 -4.37 24.77
C ALA A 309 -1.51 -4.99 23.52
N THR A 310 -2.29 -5.38 22.52
CA THR A 310 -1.80 -6.13 21.36
C THR A 310 -1.73 -5.31 20.06
N MET A 311 -2.47 -4.18 20.02
CA MET A 311 -2.59 -3.37 18.81
C MET A 311 -1.46 -2.35 18.73
N GLN A 312 -0.62 -2.45 17.72
CA GLN A 312 0.47 -1.51 17.45
C GLN A 312 -0.07 -0.08 17.24
N GLY A 313 0.55 0.89 17.90
CA GLY A 313 0.15 2.29 17.83
C GLY A 313 -1.11 2.65 18.61
N PHE A 314 -1.69 1.75 19.43
CA PHE A 314 -2.93 2.02 20.16
C PHE A 314 -2.84 3.29 21.01
N ALA A 315 -1.87 3.37 21.91
CA ALA A 315 -1.74 4.51 22.82
C ALA A 315 -1.57 5.86 22.09
N SER A 316 -0.88 5.87 20.96
CA SER A 316 -0.61 7.07 20.16
C SER A 316 -1.80 7.50 19.30
N ASN A 317 -2.63 6.57 18.84
CA ASN A 317 -3.64 6.85 17.82
C ASN A 317 -5.09 6.74 18.31
N ILE A 318 -5.37 6.07 19.44
CA ILE A 318 -6.76 5.89 19.91
C ILE A 318 -7.47 7.23 20.14
N GLY A 319 -6.75 8.26 20.59
CA GLY A 319 -7.31 9.59 20.74
C GLY A 319 -7.85 10.16 19.43
N LYS A 320 -7.07 10.07 18.36
CA LYS A 320 -7.45 10.50 17.03
C LYS A 320 -8.65 9.68 16.49
N TYR A 321 -8.64 8.37 16.69
CA TYR A 321 -9.77 7.51 16.33
C TYR A 321 -11.06 7.96 16.98
N VAL A 322 -11.02 8.24 18.29
CA VAL A 322 -12.20 8.75 19.01
C VAL A 322 -12.64 10.11 18.48
N SER A 323 -11.71 11.05 18.27
CA SER A 323 -12.03 12.38 17.75
C SER A 323 -12.71 12.30 16.38
N LEU A 324 -12.19 11.49 15.46
CA LEU A 324 -12.77 11.31 14.13
C LEU A 324 -14.17 10.65 14.20
N ALA A 325 -14.32 9.59 15.00
CA ALA A 325 -15.60 8.93 15.21
C ALA A 325 -16.64 9.86 15.86
N TYR A 326 -16.21 10.69 16.81
CA TYR A 326 -17.09 11.65 17.47
C TYR A 326 -17.58 12.73 16.48
N LEU A 327 -16.67 13.30 15.68
CA LEU A 327 -17.02 14.29 14.64
C LEU A 327 -17.95 13.70 13.56
N GLU A 328 -17.75 12.42 13.18
CA GLU A 328 -18.65 11.74 12.25
C GLU A 328 -20.02 11.50 12.88
N ALA A 329 -20.06 11.11 14.15
CA ALA A 329 -21.30 10.91 14.90
C ALA A 329 -22.12 12.21 15.08
N GLU A 330 -21.45 13.36 15.25
CA GLU A 330 -22.13 14.67 15.26
C GLU A 330 -22.83 14.94 13.92
N LYS A 331 -22.18 14.63 12.79
CA LYS A 331 -22.78 14.81 11.45
C LYS A 331 -23.99 13.90 11.18
N GLU A 332 -24.01 12.70 11.81
CA GLU A 332 -25.14 11.79 11.67
C GLU A 332 -26.32 12.10 12.61
N ALA A 333 -26.05 12.79 13.72
CA ALA A 333 -27.06 13.08 14.73
C ALA A 333 -27.88 14.34 14.42
N PHE A 334 -27.38 15.19 13.53
CA PHE A 334 -27.98 16.48 13.14
C PHE A 334 -28.07 16.62 11.61
#